data_a46e0c251fde70001e0fad07b4fd2d32
#
_entry.id   a46e0c251fde70001e0fad07b4fd2d32
#
_cell.length_a   1.000
_cell.length_b   1.000
_cell.length_c   1.000
_cell.angle_alpha   90.00
_cell.angle_beta   90.00
_cell.angle_gamma   90.00
#
_symmetry.space_group_name_H-M   'P 1'
#
loop_
_entity.id
_entity.type
_entity.pdbx_description
1 polymer ?
#
loop_
_entity_poly.entity_id
_entity_poly.type
_entity_poly.pdbx_seq_one_letter_code
_entity_poly.pdbx_strand_id
1 'polypeptide(L)'
;MKTKQTFKKIWIVALLITTSGALWAQQQTSKEKFSLPPLPYETNALAPVISETTIKLHHGKHLKTYIDNLNKLIVGTPFENCDLETIVKNSTGAIFNNAAQALNHIIYFNSFSPKAEHTPSGALLAAIEKEWG
;
A
#
# COMPACT_ATOMS: atom_id res chain seq x y z
N MET A 1 -26.81 -18.88 86.81
CA MET A 1 -27.26 -18.10 85.69
C MET A 1 -26.21 -18.24 84.58
N LYS A 2 -26.54 -18.95 83.51
CA LYS A 2 -25.62 -19.19 82.36
C LYS A 2 -26.13 -18.34 81.21
N THR A 3 -25.37 -17.29 80.85
CA THR A 3 -25.63 -16.48 79.69
C THR A 3 -25.11 -17.16 78.44
N LYS A 4 -26.01 -17.51 77.54
CA LYS A 4 -25.72 -18.05 76.19
C LYS A 4 -25.35 -16.88 75.27
N GLN A 5 -24.07 -16.85 74.86
CA GLN A 5 -23.65 -15.96 73.76
C GLN A 5 -24.03 -16.61 72.43
N THR A 6 -24.85 -15.97 71.65
CA THR A 6 -25.22 -16.36 70.31
C THR A 6 -24.25 -15.75 69.32
N PHE A 7 -23.32 -16.55 68.75
CA PHE A 7 -22.47 -16.11 67.67
C PHE A 7 -23.30 -15.97 66.37
N LYS A 8 -23.54 -14.74 65.93
CA LYS A 8 -24.06 -14.47 64.58
C LYS A 8 -22.97 -14.73 63.55
N LYS A 9 -23.13 -15.80 62.76
CA LYS A 9 -22.28 -16.06 61.60
C LYS A 9 -22.58 -15.01 60.52
N ILE A 10 -21.65 -14.07 60.34
CA ILE A 10 -21.70 -13.13 59.22
C ILE A 10 -21.12 -13.89 58.00
N TRP A 11 -22.00 -14.19 57.02
CA TRP A 11 -21.59 -14.70 55.74
C TRP A 11 -21.13 -13.50 54.90
N ILE A 12 -19.81 -13.33 54.72
CA ILE A 12 -19.27 -12.41 53.74
C ILE A 12 -19.36 -13.11 52.39
N VAL A 13 -20.36 -12.73 51.60
CA VAL A 13 -20.41 -13.12 50.19
C VAL A 13 -19.40 -12.27 49.44
N ALA A 14 -18.24 -12.82 49.16
CA ALA A 14 -17.27 -12.21 48.27
C ALA A 14 -17.82 -12.29 46.83
N LEU A 15 -18.37 -11.18 46.35
CA LEU A 15 -18.78 -11.02 44.94
C LEU A 15 -17.52 -10.90 44.10
N LEU A 16 -17.06 -12.02 43.54
CA LEU A 16 -16.02 -12.04 42.50
C LEU A 16 -16.60 -11.41 41.23
N ILE A 17 -16.38 -10.11 41.07
CA ILE A 17 -16.60 -9.44 39.78
C ILE A 17 -15.47 -9.88 38.86
N THR A 18 -15.71 -10.92 38.08
CA THR A 18 -14.87 -11.25 36.91
C THR A 18 -15.13 -10.19 35.86
N THR A 19 -14.32 -9.14 35.86
CA THR A 19 -14.23 -8.20 34.73
C THR A 19 -13.63 -8.98 33.56
N SER A 20 -14.49 -9.62 32.78
CA SER A 20 -14.12 -10.08 31.44
C SER A 20 -13.81 -8.85 30.62
N GLY A 21 -12.56 -8.37 30.72
CA GLY A 21 -12.01 -7.39 29.79
C GLY A 21 -12.05 -8.01 28.40
N ALA A 22 -13.14 -7.80 27.69
CA ALA A 22 -13.16 -8.00 26.25
C ALA A 22 -12.08 -7.06 25.70
N LEU A 23 -10.88 -7.61 25.44
CA LEU A 23 -9.89 -7.02 24.57
C LEU A 23 -10.56 -6.90 23.19
N TRP A 24 -11.26 -5.81 22.97
CA TRP A 24 -11.55 -5.37 21.63
C TRP A 24 -10.18 -5.06 21.01
N ALA A 25 -9.61 -6.07 20.35
CA ALA A 25 -8.56 -5.83 19.40
C ALA A 25 -9.15 -4.87 18.37
N GLN A 26 -8.91 -3.59 18.59
CA GLN A 26 -9.24 -2.54 17.66
C GLN A 26 -8.41 -2.83 16.43
N GLN A 27 -9.02 -3.54 15.47
CA GLN A 27 -8.47 -3.77 14.16
C GLN A 27 -8.37 -2.39 13.54
N GLN A 28 -7.24 -1.71 13.79
CA GLN A 28 -6.88 -0.52 13.06
C GLN A 28 -6.75 -0.97 11.61
N THR A 29 -7.79 -0.73 10.84
CA THR A 29 -7.67 -0.70 9.40
C THR A 29 -6.76 0.47 9.09
N SER A 30 -5.46 0.23 9.03
CA SER A 30 -4.51 1.22 8.57
C SER A 30 -4.97 1.60 7.17
N LYS A 31 -5.42 2.83 7.00
CA LYS A 31 -5.80 3.35 5.69
C LYS A 31 -4.57 3.20 4.80
N GLU A 32 -4.68 2.36 3.77
CA GLU A 32 -3.59 2.15 2.83
C GLU A 32 -3.15 3.52 2.29
N LYS A 33 -1.86 3.82 2.42
CA LYS A 33 -1.31 5.12 2.02
C LYS A 33 -1.29 5.28 0.50
N PHE A 34 -0.87 4.22 -0.19
CA PHE A 34 -0.80 4.20 -1.65
C PHE A 34 -1.88 3.28 -2.19
N SER A 35 -2.61 3.73 -3.19
CA SER A 35 -3.56 2.94 -3.96
C SER A 35 -3.05 2.70 -5.37
N LEU A 36 -3.54 1.64 -6.02
CA LEU A 36 -3.24 1.40 -7.42
C LEU A 36 -3.82 2.55 -8.25
N PRO A 37 -2.99 3.37 -8.94
CA PRO A 37 -3.50 4.45 -9.77
C PRO A 37 -4.26 3.88 -10.98
N PRO A 38 -5.33 4.54 -11.43
CA PRO A 38 -6.02 4.12 -12.64
C PRO A 38 -5.11 4.29 -13.86
N LEU A 39 -5.30 3.42 -14.85
CA LEU A 39 -4.67 3.61 -16.16
C LEU A 39 -5.31 4.83 -16.86
N PRO A 40 -4.54 5.63 -17.61
CA PRO A 40 -5.08 6.74 -18.40
C PRO A 40 -5.79 6.29 -19.69
N TYR A 41 -5.93 4.98 -19.91
CA TYR A 41 -6.57 4.35 -21.07
C TYR A 41 -7.20 3.01 -20.68
N GLU A 42 -8.08 2.50 -21.54
CA GLU A 42 -8.68 1.18 -21.36
C GLU A 42 -7.65 0.06 -21.49
N THR A 43 -7.83 -1.04 -20.78
CA THR A 43 -6.86 -2.15 -20.73
C THR A 43 -6.56 -2.79 -22.10
N ASN A 44 -7.47 -2.68 -23.06
CA ASN A 44 -7.33 -3.19 -24.43
C ASN A 44 -6.85 -2.15 -25.45
N ALA A 45 -6.69 -0.89 -25.02
CA ALA A 45 -6.46 0.23 -25.92
C ALA A 45 -5.09 0.22 -26.63
N LEU A 46 -4.12 -0.55 -26.10
CA LEU A 46 -2.78 -0.69 -26.69
C LEU A 46 -2.63 -1.92 -27.59
N ALA A 47 -3.71 -2.71 -27.76
CA ALA A 47 -3.70 -3.85 -28.67
C ALA A 47 -3.62 -3.38 -30.15
N PRO A 48 -2.95 -4.15 -31.04
CA PRO A 48 -2.31 -5.46 -30.81
C PRO A 48 -0.87 -5.38 -30.26
N VAL A 49 -0.31 -4.18 -30.10
CA VAL A 49 1.11 -4.01 -29.71
C VAL A 49 1.36 -4.55 -28.29
N ILE A 50 0.49 -4.19 -27.36
CA ILE A 50 0.49 -4.74 -26.01
C ILE A 50 -0.89 -5.34 -25.76
N SER A 51 -0.94 -6.65 -25.45
CA SER A 51 -2.21 -7.33 -25.23
C SER A 51 -2.93 -6.86 -23.97
N GLU A 52 -4.24 -6.93 -23.98
CA GLU A 52 -5.07 -6.66 -22.81
C GLU A 52 -4.66 -7.51 -21.59
N THR A 53 -4.37 -8.79 -21.83
CA THR A 53 -3.91 -9.71 -20.77
C THR A 53 -2.61 -9.23 -20.14
N THR A 54 -1.66 -8.75 -20.95
CA THR A 54 -0.40 -8.19 -20.47
C THR A 54 -0.66 -6.96 -19.58
N ILE A 55 -1.49 -6.04 -20.02
CA ILE A 55 -1.83 -4.85 -19.22
C ILE A 55 -2.50 -5.23 -17.90
N LYS A 56 -3.49 -6.12 -17.93
CA LYS A 56 -4.18 -6.59 -16.72
C LYS A 56 -3.23 -7.24 -15.70
N LEU A 57 -2.29 -8.06 -16.18
CA LEU A 57 -1.30 -8.71 -15.31
C LEU A 57 -0.25 -7.72 -14.81
N HIS A 58 0.29 -6.90 -15.69
CA HIS A 58 1.39 -6.00 -15.36
C HIS A 58 0.95 -4.85 -14.46
N HIS A 59 -0.21 -4.24 -14.72
CA HIS A 59 -0.79 -3.21 -13.88
C HIS A 59 -1.53 -3.81 -12.67
N GLY A 60 -2.54 -4.65 -12.93
CA GLY A 60 -3.47 -5.10 -11.88
C GLY A 60 -2.87 -6.12 -10.90
N LYS A 61 -1.78 -6.81 -11.26
CA LYS A 61 -1.10 -7.77 -10.39
C LYS A 61 0.29 -7.28 -9.98
N HIS A 62 1.20 -7.02 -10.91
CA HIS A 62 2.58 -6.69 -10.57
C HIS A 62 2.70 -5.35 -9.85
N LEU A 63 2.22 -4.26 -10.45
CA LEU A 63 2.24 -2.94 -9.81
C LEU A 63 1.47 -2.97 -8.47
N LYS A 64 0.27 -3.58 -8.48
CA LYS A 64 -0.51 -3.70 -7.25
C LYS A 64 0.25 -4.40 -6.14
N THR A 65 0.99 -5.47 -6.44
CA THR A 65 1.78 -6.21 -5.45
C THR A 65 2.87 -5.32 -4.84
N TYR A 66 3.57 -4.52 -5.63
CA TYR A 66 4.58 -3.59 -5.10
C TYR A 66 3.96 -2.55 -4.18
N ILE A 67 2.80 -2.01 -4.54
CA ILE A 67 2.06 -1.04 -3.73
C ILE A 67 1.59 -1.67 -2.41
N ASP A 68 0.97 -2.85 -2.47
CA ASP A 68 0.47 -3.56 -1.28
C ASP A 68 1.62 -3.91 -0.31
N ASN A 69 2.77 -4.34 -0.85
CA ASN A 69 3.95 -4.62 -0.04
C ASN A 69 4.52 -3.35 0.58
N LEU A 70 4.64 -2.27 -0.21
CA LEU A 70 5.12 -0.99 0.30
C LEU A 70 4.27 -0.49 1.45
N ASN A 71 2.94 -0.50 1.30
CA ASN A 71 2.00 -0.08 2.34
C ASN A 71 2.23 -0.83 3.67
N LYS A 72 2.56 -2.13 3.60
CA LYS A 72 2.86 -2.93 4.80
C LYS A 72 4.23 -2.59 5.39
N LEU A 73 5.23 -2.38 4.53
CA LEU A 73 6.61 -2.18 4.94
C LEU A 73 6.87 -0.82 5.58
N ILE A 74 6.10 0.20 5.25
CA ILE A 74 6.31 1.57 5.76
C ILE A 74 5.64 1.85 7.10
N VAL A 75 4.72 0.98 7.56
CA VAL A 75 4.02 1.16 8.83
C VAL A 75 5.00 1.24 10.00
N GLY A 76 4.87 2.27 10.83
CA GLY A 76 5.73 2.52 11.98
C GLY A 76 7.16 2.93 11.63
N THR A 77 7.47 3.21 10.36
CA THR A 77 8.77 3.71 9.91
C THR A 77 8.73 5.22 9.68
N PRO A 78 9.89 5.91 9.57
CA PRO A 78 9.93 7.31 9.17
C PRO A 78 9.28 7.60 7.81
N PHE A 79 9.06 6.57 7.00
CA PHE A 79 8.49 6.66 5.66
C PHE A 79 6.96 6.57 5.62
N GLU A 80 6.30 6.26 6.73
CA GLU A 80 4.85 6.05 6.77
C GLU A 80 4.06 7.24 6.23
N ASN A 81 4.55 8.46 6.42
CA ASN A 81 3.89 9.68 5.95
C ASN A 81 4.57 10.36 4.76
N CYS A 82 5.59 9.74 4.17
CA CYS A 82 6.34 10.30 3.04
C CYS A 82 5.64 9.98 1.71
N ASP A 83 5.80 10.85 0.70
CA ASP A 83 5.43 10.54 -0.68
C ASP A 83 6.37 9.49 -1.30
N LEU A 84 5.97 8.94 -2.45
CA LEU A 84 6.68 7.85 -3.10
C LEU A 84 8.10 8.22 -3.54
N GLU A 85 8.29 9.45 -4.07
CA GLU A 85 9.60 9.92 -4.49
C GLU A 85 10.56 10.11 -3.31
N THR A 86 10.08 10.66 -2.21
CA THR A 86 10.84 10.81 -0.97
C THR A 86 11.29 9.46 -0.43
N ILE A 87 10.41 8.44 -0.49
CA ILE A 87 10.75 7.07 -0.09
C ILE A 87 11.86 6.52 -0.98
N VAL A 88 11.71 6.64 -2.31
CA VAL A 88 12.72 6.15 -3.27
C VAL A 88 14.08 6.82 -3.04
N LYS A 89 14.10 8.12 -2.76
CA LYS A 89 15.37 8.87 -2.57
C LYS A 89 16.09 8.53 -1.26
N ASN A 90 15.36 8.15 -0.21
CA ASN A 90 15.92 8.12 1.15
C ASN A 90 15.84 6.73 1.81
N SER A 91 15.21 5.74 1.19
CA SER A 91 15.11 4.39 1.74
C SER A 91 16.12 3.43 1.11
N THR A 92 16.24 2.24 1.70
CA THR A 92 17.07 1.14 1.21
C THR A 92 16.34 -0.19 1.35
N GLY A 93 16.92 -1.27 0.80
CA GLY A 93 16.41 -2.63 0.98
C GLY A 93 14.99 -2.83 0.45
N ALA A 94 14.14 -3.52 1.21
CA ALA A 94 12.81 -3.90 0.77
C ALA A 94 11.88 -2.70 0.56
N ILE A 95 11.99 -1.65 1.37
CA ILE A 95 11.19 -0.42 1.21
C ILE A 95 11.56 0.25 -0.11
N PHE A 96 12.86 0.47 -0.35
CA PHE A 96 13.35 1.03 -1.61
C PHE A 96 12.90 0.21 -2.82
N ASN A 97 13.09 -1.12 -2.78
CA ASN A 97 12.75 -1.97 -3.91
C ASN A 97 11.28 -1.88 -4.29
N ASN A 98 10.37 -1.93 -3.31
CA ASN A 98 8.93 -1.85 -3.60
C ASN A 98 8.52 -0.43 -4.02
N ALA A 99 9.05 0.61 -3.40
CA ALA A 99 8.78 2.00 -3.77
C ALA A 99 9.29 2.34 -5.17
N ALA A 100 10.53 1.97 -5.50
CA ALA A 100 11.13 2.21 -6.81
C ALA A 100 10.40 1.43 -7.91
N GLN A 101 10.02 0.18 -7.66
CA GLN A 101 9.21 -0.59 -8.60
C GLN A 101 7.83 0.02 -8.81
N ALA A 102 7.16 0.46 -7.74
CA ALA A 102 5.87 1.14 -7.87
C ALA A 102 6.00 2.41 -8.72
N LEU A 103 6.99 3.27 -8.43
CA LEU A 103 7.24 4.50 -9.17
C LEU A 103 7.54 4.24 -10.65
N ASN A 104 8.45 3.28 -10.94
CA ASN A 104 8.81 2.91 -12.30
C ASN A 104 7.60 2.41 -13.12
N HIS A 105 6.74 1.58 -12.51
CA HIS A 105 5.54 1.11 -13.17
C HIS A 105 4.53 2.23 -13.44
N ILE A 106 4.38 3.17 -12.51
CA ILE A 106 3.50 4.34 -12.70
C ILE A 106 4.00 5.17 -13.88
N ILE A 107 5.28 5.47 -13.95
CA ILE A 107 5.90 6.21 -15.06
C ILE A 107 5.73 5.43 -16.37
N TYR A 108 6.00 4.12 -16.35
CA TYR A 108 5.87 3.23 -17.50
C TYR A 108 4.46 3.28 -18.10
N PHE A 109 3.43 3.06 -17.28
CA PHE A 109 2.04 3.09 -17.77
C PHE A 109 1.59 4.47 -18.26
N ASN A 110 2.06 5.54 -17.62
CA ASN A 110 1.77 6.91 -18.05
C ASN A 110 2.52 7.32 -19.33
N SER A 111 3.54 6.56 -19.74
CA SER A 111 4.29 6.83 -20.98
C SER A 111 3.59 6.31 -22.25
N PHE A 112 2.53 5.50 -22.12
CA PHE A 112 1.82 4.98 -23.26
C PHE A 112 0.64 5.86 -23.66
N SER A 113 0.38 5.89 -24.96
CA SER A 113 -0.81 6.50 -25.54
C SER A 113 -1.40 5.60 -26.63
N PRO A 114 -2.70 5.33 -26.61
CA PRO A 114 -3.37 4.64 -27.72
C PRO A 114 -3.28 5.38 -29.06
N LYS A 115 -2.97 6.68 -29.00
CA LYS A 115 -2.83 7.57 -30.16
C LYS A 115 -1.39 8.10 -30.29
N ALA A 116 -0.41 7.27 -29.94
CA ALA A 116 1.00 7.68 -29.98
C ALA A 116 1.43 7.94 -31.43
N GLU A 117 2.17 9.00 -31.64
CA GLU A 117 2.96 9.21 -32.84
C GLU A 117 4.06 8.13 -32.88
N HIS A 118 4.24 7.51 -34.04
CA HIS A 118 5.23 6.44 -34.19
C HIS A 118 6.62 6.96 -34.47
N THR A 119 6.76 8.23 -34.78
CA THR A 119 8.02 8.90 -35.12
C THR A 119 8.23 10.10 -34.22
N PRO A 120 9.40 10.24 -33.60
CA PRO A 120 9.74 11.47 -32.90
C PRO A 120 9.66 12.68 -33.82
N SER A 121 9.33 13.84 -33.28
CA SER A 121 9.26 15.08 -34.03
C SER A 121 9.86 16.26 -33.25
N GLY A 122 10.07 17.38 -33.90
CA GLY A 122 10.52 18.63 -33.30
C GLY A 122 11.83 18.48 -32.50
N ALA A 123 11.88 19.08 -31.32
CA ALA A 123 13.08 19.11 -30.50
C ALA A 123 13.57 17.72 -30.05
N LEU A 124 12.65 16.76 -29.88
CA LEU A 124 13.02 15.38 -29.51
C LEU A 124 13.75 14.70 -30.68
N LEU A 125 13.24 14.81 -31.89
CA LEU A 125 13.91 14.25 -33.08
C LEU A 125 15.29 14.87 -33.25
N ALA A 126 15.41 16.19 -33.18
CA ALA A 126 16.68 16.88 -33.30
C ALA A 126 17.71 16.45 -32.23
N ALA A 127 17.26 16.21 -31.00
CA ALA A 127 18.14 15.71 -29.93
C ALA A 127 18.60 14.25 -30.21
N ILE A 128 17.71 13.41 -30.69
CA ILE A 128 18.04 12.01 -31.06
C ILE A 128 19.06 11.99 -32.21
N GLU A 129 18.79 12.75 -33.28
CA GLU A 129 19.69 12.82 -34.45
C GLU A 129 21.07 13.38 -34.07
N LYS A 130 21.11 14.37 -33.20
CA LYS A 130 22.39 14.93 -32.71
C LYS A 130 23.23 13.92 -31.95
N GLU A 131 22.61 13.05 -31.16
CA GLU A 131 23.34 12.17 -30.25
C GLU A 131 23.64 10.79 -30.88
N TRP A 132 22.74 10.30 -31.73
CA TRP A 132 22.84 8.93 -32.27
C TRP A 132 22.80 8.84 -33.81
N GLY A 133 22.64 9.91 -34.54
CA GLY A 133 22.62 9.95 -36.00
C GLY A 133 21.25 9.65 -36.55
#